data_f888da37abf181426ed3a5db92768024
#
_entry.id   f888da37abf181426ed3a5db92768024
#
_cell.length_a   1.000
_cell.length_b   1.000
_cell.length_c   1.000
_cell.angle_alpha   90.00
_cell.angle_beta   90.00
_cell.angle_gamma   90.00
#
_symmetry.space_group_name_H-M   'P 1'
#
loop_
_entity.id
_entity.type
_entity.pdbx_description
1 polymer ?
#
loop_
_entity_poly.entity_id
_entity_poly.type
_entity_poly.pdbx_seq_one_letter_code
_entity_poly.pdbx_strand_id
1 'polypeptide(L)'
;MHEAAQAFARALAEERRAALHADFDALVRVQEEKRALMASLREAGLEEELRREIYEAARDNIALIRHLVACVKGYLGASAEPGYTARGEIAQAAVNTVRGRL
;
A
#
# COMPACT_ATOMS: atom_id res chain seq x y z
N MET A 1 1.76 -21.30 -15.81
CA MET A 1 1.42 -20.67 -14.55
C MET A 1 2.53 -19.80 -14.07
N HIS A 2 2.21 -18.58 -13.73
CA HIS A 2 3.23 -17.57 -13.43
C HIS A 2 3.42 -17.43 -11.93
N GLU A 3 4.36 -18.16 -11.38
CA GLU A 3 4.68 -18.08 -9.95
C GLU A 3 5.10 -16.67 -9.54
N ALA A 4 5.89 -16.00 -10.39
CA ALA A 4 6.32 -14.63 -10.13
C ALA A 4 5.12 -13.67 -10.07
N ALA A 5 4.16 -13.84 -10.99
CA ALA A 5 2.96 -13.03 -11.02
C ALA A 5 2.09 -13.27 -9.79
N GLN A 6 1.95 -14.54 -9.37
CA GLN A 6 1.18 -14.88 -8.19
C GLN A 6 1.82 -14.33 -6.92
N ALA A 7 3.14 -14.42 -6.82
CA ALA A 7 3.87 -13.88 -5.68
C ALA A 7 3.72 -12.36 -5.59
N PHE A 8 3.81 -11.68 -6.74
CA PHE A 8 3.63 -10.23 -6.79
C PHE A 8 2.20 -9.83 -6.45
N ALA A 9 1.22 -10.59 -6.94
CA ALA A 9 -0.19 -10.35 -6.63
C ALA A 9 -0.45 -10.50 -5.12
N ARG A 10 0.16 -11.49 -4.48
CA ARG A 10 0.06 -11.66 -3.02
C ARG A 10 0.69 -10.47 -2.28
N ALA A 11 1.81 -9.98 -2.77
CA ALA A 11 2.47 -8.80 -2.19
C ALA A 11 1.56 -7.56 -2.33
N LEU A 12 0.91 -7.38 -3.47
CA LEU A 12 -0.04 -6.29 -3.68
C LEU A 12 -1.25 -6.40 -2.75
N ALA A 13 -1.75 -7.60 -2.53
CA ALA A 13 -2.87 -7.82 -1.60
C ALA A 13 -2.47 -7.49 -0.17
N GLU A 14 -1.27 -7.88 0.24
CA GLU A 14 -0.75 -7.56 1.57
C GLU A 14 -0.52 -6.05 1.73
N GLU A 15 -0.01 -5.40 0.69
CA GLU A 15 0.17 -3.95 0.68
C GLU A 15 -1.16 -3.23 0.88
N ARG A 16 -2.20 -3.69 0.17
CA ARG A 16 -3.54 -3.12 0.30
C ARG A 16 -4.07 -3.32 1.72
N ARG A 17 -3.94 -4.53 2.27
CA ARG A 17 -4.35 -4.81 3.64
C ARG A 17 -3.63 -3.89 4.62
N ALA A 18 -2.31 -3.79 4.49
CA ALA A 18 -1.50 -2.95 5.38
C ALA A 18 -1.91 -1.49 5.29
N ALA A 19 -2.15 -0.98 4.08
CA ALA A 19 -2.59 0.40 3.89
C ALA A 19 -3.96 0.64 4.53
N LEU A 20 -4.89 -0.30 4.36
CA LEU A 20 -6.22 -0.18 4.94
C LEU A 20 -6.22 -0.17 6.46
N HIS A 21 -5.22 -0.79 7.07
CA HIS A 21 -5.10 -0.86 8.53
C HIS A 21 -4.04 0.08 9.08
N ALA A 22 -3.43 0.91 8.22
CA ALA A 22 -2.33 1.81 8.58
C ALA A 22 -1.18 1.07 9.28
N ASP A 23 -0.91 -0.14 8.81
CA ASP A 23 0.18 -0.97 9.32
C ASP A 23 1.46 -0.60 8.58
N PHE A 24 2.15 0.42 9.08
CA PHE A 24 3.32 0.99 8.41
C PHE A 24 4.50 0.04 8.35
N ASP A 25 4.69 -0.78 9.37
CA ASP A 25 5.77 -1.78 9.38
C ASP A 25 5.55 -2.81 8.28
N ALA A 26 4.31 -3.26 8.13
CA ALA A 26 3.95 -4.20 7.06
C ALA A 26 4.13 -3.55 5.69
N LEU A 27 3.78 -2.26 5.54
CA LEU A 27 3.97 -1.53 4.29
C LEU A 27 5.44 -1.49 3.88
N VAL A 28 6.33 -1.22 4.84
CA VAL A 28 7.77 -1.18 4.57
C VAL A 28 8.27 -2.55 4.11
N ARG A 29 7.87 -3.61 4.81
CA ARG A 29 8.27 -4.98 4.44
C ARG A 29 7.78 -5.35 3.05
N VAL A 30 6.55 -5.01 2.72
CA VAL A 30 5.97 -5.31 1.41
C VAL A 30 6.72 -4.56 0.30
N GLN A 31 7.15 -3.33 0.53
CA GLN A 31 7.92 -2.60 -0.47
C GLN A 31 9.23 -3.33 -0.81
N GLU A 32 9.90 -3.87 0.20
CA GLU A 32 11.12 -4.64 -0.02
C GLU A 32 10.84 -5.94 -0.77
N GLU A 33 9.76 -6.63 -0.41
CA GLU A 33 9.31 -7.83 -1.11
C GLU A 33 9.00 -7.55 -2.58
N LYS A 34 8.26 -6.50 -2.86
CA LYS A 34 7.92 -6.10 -4.23
C LYS A 34 9.17 -5.81 -5.05
N ARG A 35 10.13 -5.14 -4.43
CA ARG A 35 11.39 -4.82 -5.11
C ARG A 35 12.14 -6.09 -5.49
N ALA A 36 12.20 -7.06 -4.58
CA ALA A 36 12.87 -8.32 -4.84
C ALA A 36 12.16 -9.12 -5.93
N LEU A 37 10.82 -9.09 -5.96
CA LEU A 37 10.03 -9.81 -6.94
C LEU A 37 10.00 -9.16 -8.31
N MET A 38 10.32 -7.88 -8.39
CA MET A 38 10.22 -7.14 -9.65
C MET A 38 11.12 -7.69 -10.74
N ALA A 39 12.33 -8.11 -10.40
CA ALA A 39 13.25 -8.69 -11.37
C ALA A 39 12.69 -9.99 -11.95
N SER A 40 12.17 -10.86 -11.08
CA SER A 40 11.54 -12.11 -11.50
C SER A 40 10.31 -11.86 -12.36
N LEU A 41 9.56 -10.84 -12.02
CA LEU A 41 8.36 -10.46 -12.77
C LEU A 41 8.72 -10.01 -14.19
N ARG A 42 9.79 -9.24 -14.34
CA ARG A 42 10.26 -8.78 -15.65
C ARG A 42 10.73 -9.94 -16.52
N GLU A 43 11.38 -10.92 -15.93
CA GLU A 43 11.89 -12.08 -16.64
C GLU A 43 10.80 -13.08 -17.02
N ALA A 44 9.66 -13.02 -16.35
CA ALA A 44 8.59 -14.00 -16.54
C ALA A 44 7.91 -13.91 -17.90
N GLY A 45 8.04 -12.79 -18.62
CA GLY A 45 7.40 -12.63 -19.93
C GLY A 45 5.89 -12.72 -19.86
N LEU A 46 5.27 -11.97 -18.98
CA LEU A 46 3.83 -12.04 -18.74
C LEU A 46 3.01 -11.65 -19.96
N GLU A 47 1.87 -12.30 -20.09
CA GLU A 47 0.87 -11.92 -21.07
C GLU A 47 0.38 -10.50 -20.79
N GLU A 48 -0.01 -9.80 -21.85
CA GLU A 48 -0.42 -8.41 -21.75
C GLU A 48 -1.60 -8.21 -20.80
N GLU A 49 -2.58 -9.10 -20.84
CA GLU A 49 -3.74 -9.01 -19.97
C GLU A 49 -3.36 -9.13 -18.49
N LEU A 50 -2.52 -10.11 -18.16
CA LEU A 50 -2.06 -10.32 -16.81
C LEU A 50 -1.21 -9.16 -16.32
N ARG A 51 -0.36 -8.62 -17.19
CA ARG A 51 0.46 -7.46 -16.90
C ARG A 51 -0.41 -6.25 -16.61
N ARG A 52 -1.48 -6.08 -17.36
CA ARG A 52 -2.44 -4.99 -17.15
C ARG A 52 -3.14 -5.13 -15.80
N GLU A 53 -3.58 -6.32 -15.44
CA GLU A 53 -4.23 -6.56 -14.15
C GLU A 53 -3.31 -6.21 -12.99
N ILE A 54 -2.06 -6.64 -13.08
CA ILE A 54 -1.05 -6.35 -12.05
C ILE A 54 -0.79 -4.84 -11.98
N TYR A 55 -0.68 -4.20 -13.13
CA TYR A 55 -0.47 -2.75 -13.20
C TYR A 55 -1.62 -1.98 -12.57
N GLU A 56 -2.86 -2.36 -12.86
CA GLU A 56 -4.03 -1.72 -12.30
C GLU A 56 -4.10 -1.90 -10.79
N ALA A 57 -3.83 -3.09 -10.29
CA ALA A 57 -3.80 -3.36 -8.86
C ALA A 57 -2.71 -2.54 -8.15
N ALA A 58 -1.53 -2.45 -8.76
CA ALA A 58 -0.44 -1.66 -8.22
C ALA A 58 -0.78 -0.17 -8.20
N ARG A 59 -1.41 0.31 -9.26
CA ARG A 59 -1.85 1.71 -9.38
C ARG A 59 -2.89 2.05 -8.32
N ASP A 60 -3.84 1.17 -8.10
CA ASP A 60 -4.87 1.37 -7.08
C ASP A 60 -4.26 1.45 -5.68
N ASN A 61 -3.27 0.59 -5.41
CA ASN A 61 -2.56 0.61 -4.13
C ASN A 61 -1.76 1.91 -3.95
N ILE A 62 -1.13 2.40 -5.01
CA ILE A 62 -0.39 3.68 -4.97
C ILE A 62 -1.34 4.82 -4.60
N ALA A 63 -2.51 4.86 -5.23
CA ALA A 63 -3.51 5.88 -4.93
C ALA A 63 -3.97 5.80 -3.47
N LEU A 64 -4.20 4.59 -2.98
CA LEU A 64 -4.60 4.34 -1.60
C LEU A 64 -3.53 4.81 -0.61
N ILE A 65 -2.27 4.47 -0.88
CA ILE A 65 -1.15 4.83 -0.01
C ILE A 65 -0.94 6.35 -0.03
N ARG A 66 -1.03 6.98 -1.19
CA ARG A 66 -0.94 8.44 -1.29
C ARG A 66 -2.01 9.13 -0.48
N HIS A 67 -3.21 8.59 -0.51
CA HIS A 67 -4.32 9.12 0.29
C HIS A 67 -4.04 8.97 1.79
N LEU A 68 -3.54 7.81 2.20
CA LEU A 68 -3.16 7.57 3.59
C LEU A 68 -2.09 8.55 4.05
N VAL A 69 -1.06 8.76 3.24
CA VAL A 69 0.02 9.70 3.55
C VAL A 69 -0.53 11.13 3.66
N ALA A 70 -1.41 11.52 2.74
CA ALA A 70 -2.03 12.85 2.76
C ALA A 70 -2.86 13.05 4.03
N CYS A 71 -3.60 12.04 4.47
CA CYS A 71 -4.39 12.10 5.70
C CYS A 71 -3.50 12.27 6.93
N VAL A 72 -2.40 11.53 7.00
CA VAL A 72 -1.45 11.64 8.11
C VAL A 72 -0.81 13.02 8.13
N LYS A 73 -0.36 13.52 6.98
CA LYS A 73 0.23 14.85 6.86
C LYS A 73 -0.77 15.94 7.22
N GLY A 74 -2.00 15.81 6.76
CA GLY A 74 -3.06 16.76 7.06
C GLY A 74 -3.35 16.80 8.55
N TYR A 75 -3.42 15.65 9.20
CA TYR A 75 -3.64 15.57 10.62
C TYR A 75 -2.49 16.23 11.39
N LEU A 76 -1.24 15.93 11.02
CA LEU A 76 -0.06 16.53 11.65
C LEU A 76 -0.01 18.04 11.45
N GLY A 77 -0.41 18.50 10.27
CA GLY A 77 -0.46 19.94 9.96
C GLY A 77 -1.56 20.66 10.72
N ALA A 78 -2.68 20.00 10.99
CA ALA A 78 -3.80 20.56 11.72
C ALA A 78 -3.57 20.53 13.24
N SER A 79 -2.78 19.56 13.71
CA SER A 79 -2.50 19.36 15.11
C SER A 79 -1.28 20.16 15.52
N ALA A 80 -1.51 21.28 16.20
CA ALA A 80 -0.42 22.12 16.71
C ALA A 80 0.26 21.52 17.92
N GLU A 81 -0.29 20.48 18.50
CA GLU A 81 0.26 19.86 19.71
C GLU A 81 0.99 18.56 19.40
N PRO A 82 2.29 18.49 19.69
CA PRO A 82 3.03 17.25 19.53
C PRO A 82 2.68 16.31 20.69
N GLY A 83 1.65 15.51 20.49
CA GLY A 83 1.26 14.50 21.46
C GLY A 83 1.63 13.12 20.97
N TYR A 84 2.32 12.37 21.79
CA TYR A 84 2.64 10.98 21.46
C TYR A 84 1.38 10.12 21.41
N THR A 85 0.31 10.48 22.10
CA THR A 85 -1.00 9.83 22.01
C THR A 85 -1.62 10.06 20.64
N ALA A 86 -1.23 11.12 19.98
CA ALA A 86 -1.70 11.44 18.64
C ALA A 86 -1.32 10.38 17.61
N ARG A 87 -0.29 9.58 17.88
CA ARG A 87 0.17 8.57 16.92
C ARG A 87 -0.89 7.51 16.64
N GLY A 88 -1.52 7.00 17.68
CA GLY A 88 -2.61 6.05 17.51
C GLY A 88 -3.84 6.68 16.90
N GLU A 89 -4.16 7.92 17.29
CA GLU A 89 -5.27 8.67 16.74
C GLU A 89 -5.06 9.00 15.27
N ILE A 90 -3.86 9.36 14.87
CA ILE A 90 -3.51 9.63 13.49
C ILE A 90 -3.72 8.37 12.64
N ALA A 91 -3.21 7.24 13.10
CA ALA A 91 -3.37 5.98 12.39
C ALA A 91 -4.84 5.60 12.24
N GLN A 92 -5.62 5.76 13.30
CA GLN A 92 -7.04 5.44 13.28
C GLN A 92 -7.82 6.39 12.36
N ALA A 93 -7.52 7.66 12.41
CA ALA A 93 -8.16 8.66 11.54
C ALA A 93 -7.87 8.37 10.07
N ALA A 94 -6.62 8.02 9.75
CA ALA A 94 -6.22 7.69 8.39
C ALA A 94 -6.95 6.44 7.89
N VAL A 95 -7.05 5.40 8.72
CA VAL A 95 -7.78 4.18 8.39
C VAL A 95 -9.25 4.48 8.12
N ASN A 96 -9.88 5.24 8.99
CA ASN A 96 -11.29 5.58 8.84
C ASN A 96 -11.56 6.38 7.57
N THR A 97 -10.68 7.32 7.24
CA THR A 97 -10.80 8.12 6.02
C THR A 97 -10.65 7.26 4.77
N VAL A 98 -9.68 6.36 4.77
CA VAL A 98 -9.44 5.45 3.65
C VAL A 98 -10.63 4.52 3.46
N ARG A 99 -11.14 3.94 4.54
CA ARG A 99 -12.32 3.06 4.49
C ARG A 99 -13.55 3.77 3.98
N GLY A 100 -13.73 5.03 4.32
CA GLY A 100 -14.86 5.82 3.85
C GLY A 100 -14.85 6.05 2.34
N ARG A 101 -13.72 5.86 1.68
CA ARG A 101 -13.59 6.03 0.23
C ARG A 101 -13.67 4.73 -0.55
N LEU A 102 -13.63 3.64 0.13
CA LEU A 102 -13.72 2.32 -0.48
C LEU A 102 -15.13 1.77 -0.43
#